data_d6396bbde35ae221392c3b72b65c7cd9
#
_entry.id   d6396bbde35ae221392c3b72b65c7cd9
#
_cell.length_a   1.000
_cell.length_b   1.000
_cell.length_c   1.000
_cell.angle_alpha   90.00
_cell.angle_beta   90.00
_cell.angle_gamma   90.00
#
_symmetry.space_group_name_H-M   'P 1'
#
loop_
_entity.id
_entity.type
_entity.pdbx_description
1 polymer ?
#
loop_
_entity_poly.entity_id
_entity_poly.type
_entity_poly.pdbx_seq_one_letter_code
_entity_poly.pdbx_strand_id
1 'polypeptide(L)'
;VGIDPHKIYVTCFIGSEKYGIPKDIESAKIWQTVFKKAGIDAKIAEIGTAEQGAERGIKEGEHIFFYDDHENWWSRGGGVETTPIGDPCGPDSEVFYDFGEDKQDVAEYGKSHPASDGARFMEIGNQVFMQYKRNEDGSFSELKHKNIDFGGGLERIAAAAINSFDVFETSMFKPLIQKLEEISGKRYKENTSDMRIIADHLRGAYLLSAQGLVPSNRKQGYALRRLIRRAILKAQNLGIEQDFLAQIIPLIEKNYTDLSDSILDTRKEVLPVLTREEQAFRKTLKRGLKELHKLRESGLTGK
;
A
#
# COMPACT_ATOMS: atom_id res chain seq x y z
N VAL A 1 4.00 7.97 18.84
CA VAL A 1 4.57 6.91 17.97
C VAL A 1 6.09 7.02 17.91
N GLY A 2 6.67 8.22 18.27
CA GLY A 2 8.12 8.42 18.35
C GLY A 2 8.80 8.63 16.99
N ILE A 3 8.06 9.04 15.97
CA ILE A 3 8.61 9.39 14.66
C ILE A 3 9.33 10.75 14.78
N ASP A 4 10.55 10.83 14.21
CA ASP A 4 11.32 12.06 14.15
C ASP A 4 10.66 13.07 13.19
N PRO A 5 10.23 14.25 13.67
CA PRO A 5 9.59 15.25 12.83
C PRO A 5 10.50 15.81 11.73
N HIS A 6 11.84 15.75 11.88
CA HIS A 6 12.79 16.17 10.86
C HIS A 6 12.77 15.26 9.61
N LYS A 7 12.23 14.05 9.74
CA LYS A 7 12.05 13.10 8.64
C LYS A 7 10.67 13.16 7.99
N ILE A 8 9.83 14.11 8.41
CA ILE A 8 8.50 14.31 7.85
C ILE A 8 8.56 15.36 6.76
N TYR A 9 7.93 15.05 5.64
CA TYR A 9 7.74 15.91 4.48
C TYR A 9 6.26 15.86 4.09
N VAL A 10 5.73 16.96 3.59
CA VAL A 10 4.31 17.05 3.24
C VAL A 10 4.10 17.66 1.87
N THR A 11 3.03 17.26 1.21
CA THR A 11 2.61 17.79 -0.07
C THR A 11 1.30 18.55 0.05
N CYS A 12 1.05 19.47 -0.85
CA CYS A 12 -0.18 20.27 -0.94
C CYS A 12 -0.49 20.55 -2.40
N PHE A 13 -1.74 20.77 -2.72
CA PHE A 13 -2.21 21.04 -4.08
C PHE A 13 -1.79 22.43 -4.58
N ILE A 14 -1.16 22.49 -5.75
CA ILE A 14 -0.70 23.74 -6.38
C ILE A 14 -1.83 24.57 -6.96
N GLY A 15 -3.03 24.01 -7.13
CA GLY A 15 -4.17 24.65 -7.78
C GLY A 15 -4.32 24.22 -9.25
N SER A 16 -5.44 24.63 -9.86
CA SER A 16 -5.69 24.45 -11.29
C SER A 16 -6.33 25.68 -11.87
N GLU A 17 -5.56 26.47 -12.60
CA GLU A 17 -6.07 27.68 -13.28
C GLU A 17 -7.17 27.35 -14.30
N LYS A 18 -7.01 26.24 -15.04
CA LYS A 18 -7.97 25.75 -16.01
C LYS A 18 -9.38 25.59 -15.44
N TYR A 19 -9.47 25.15 -14.19
CA TYR A 19 -10.74 24.86 -13.52
C TYR A 19 -11.10 25.91 -12.46
N GLY A 20 -10.30 26.96 -12.31
CA GLY A 20 -10.51 28.00 -11.29
C GLY A 20 -10.39 27.49 -9.86
N ILE A 21 -9.67 26.41 -9.63
CA ILE A 21 -9.44 25.84 -8.31
C ILE A 21 -8.17 26.45 -7.72
N PRO A 22 -8.27 27.13 -6.56
CA PRO A 22 -7.12 27.83 -5.97
C PRO A 22 -6.08 26.87 -5.43
N LYS A 23 -4.85 27.39 -5.32
CA LYS A 23 -3.75 26.76 -4.60
C LYS A 23 -4.08 26.63 -3.11
N ASP A 24 -3.76 25.48 -2.51
CA ASP A 24 -4.04 25.19 -1.09
C ASP A 24 -2.99 25.81 -0.16
N ILE A 25 -3.01 27.14 -0.09
CA ILE A 25 -2.14 27.91 0.80
C ILE A 25 -2.52 27.71 2.28
N GLU A 26 -3.78 27.37 2.56
CA GLU A 26 -4.26 27.15 3.93
C GLU A 26 -3.55 25.94 4.55
N SER A 27 -3.56 24.80 3.90
CA SER A 27 -2.86 23.60 4.38
C SER A 27 -1.37 23.81 4.55
N ALA A 28 -0.71 24.48 3.60
CA ALA A 28 0.71 24.79 3.70
C ALA A 28 1.05 25.65 4.93
N LYS A 29 0.22 26.66 5.27
CA LYS A 29 0.38 27.49 6.47
C LYS A 29 0.12 26.71 7.76
N ILE A 30 -0.86 25.82 7.76
CA ILE A 30 -1.13 24.95 8.90
C ILE A 30 0.10 24.06 9.13
N TRP A 31 0.65 23.43 8.09
CA TRP A 31 1.85 22.62 8.18
C TRP A 31 3.06 23.42 8.67
N GLN A 32 3.29 24.64 8.18
CA GLN A 32 4.37 25.49 8.72
C GLN A 32 4.19 25.71 10.23
N THR A 33 2.96 25.92 10.68
CA THR A 33 2.66 26.09 12.11
C THR A 33 2.94 24.79 12.90
N VAL A 34 2.63 23.64 12.35
CA VAL A 34 2.90 22.33 12.96
C VAL A 34 4.41 22.08 13.05
N PHE A 35 5.15 22.29 11.97
CA PHE A 35 6.62 22.17 11.96
C PHE A 35 7.29 23.13 12.93
N LYS A 36 6.83 24.38 13.00
CA LYS A 36 7.35 25.38 13.95
C LYS A 36 7.18 24.94 15.40
N LYS A 37 6.06 24.30 15.75
CA LYS A 37 5.85 23.72 17.10
C LYS A 37 6.84 22.60 17.39
N ALA A 38 7.34 21.90 16.40
CA ALA A 38 8.39 20.89 16.50
C ALA A 38 9.82 21.48 16.42
N GLY A 39 9.96 22.83 16.36
CA GLY A 39 11.26 23.50 16.26
C GLY A 39 11.84 23.56 14.86
N ILE A 40 11.06 23.26 13.82
CA ILE A 40 11.50 23.19 12.42
C ILE A 40 11.01 24.43 11.68
N ASP A 41 11.92 25.18 11.06
CA ASP A 41 11.61 26.29 10.14
C ASP A 41 11.40 25.74 8.72
N ALA A 42 10.22 25.15 8.48
CA ALA A 42 9.87 24.46 7.24
C ALA A 42 9.68 25.45 6.09
N LYS A 43 10.56 25.37 5.09
CA LYS A 43 10.43 26.11 3.84
C LYS A 43 9.42 25.42 2.92
N ILE A 44 8.73 26.25 2.13
CA ILE A 44 7.79 25.81 1.09
C ILE A 44 8.51 25.80 -0.26
N ALA A 45 8.27 24.77 -1.06
CA ALA A 45 8.71 24.67 -2.44
C ALA A 45 7.54 24.46 -3.40
N GLU A 46 7.59 25.08 -4.57
CA GLU A 46 6.69 24.82 -5.68
C GLU A 46 7.39 23.87 -6.65
N ILE A 47 6.78 22.73 -6.89
CA ILE A 47 7.34 21.69 -7.75
C ILE A 47 6.55 21.62 -9.06
N GLY A 48 5.23 21.45 -9.01
CA GLY A 48 4.39 21.15 -10.17
C GLY A 48 4.22 19.66 -10.36
N THR A 49 4.87 19.04 -11.34
CA THR A 49 4.75 17.61 -11.62
C THR A 49 5.83 16.78 -10.90
N ALA A 50 5.61 15.47 -10.79
CA ALA A 50 6.61 14.55 -10.25
C ALA A 50 7.92 14.57 -11.08
N GLU A 51 7.83 14.71 -12.41
CA GLU A 51 9.01 14.82 -13.28
C GLU A 51 9.83 16.08 -12.98
N GLN A 52 9.16 17.23 -12.76
CA GLN A 52 9.84 18.45 -12.34
C GLN A 52 10.49 18.29 -10.96
N GLY A 53 9.86 17.51 -10.07
CA GLY A 53 10.43 17.10 -8.79
C GLY A 53 11.72 16.28 -8.98
N ALA A 54 11.70 15.28 -9.85
CA ALA A 54 12.83 14.43 -10.15
C ALA A 54 14.02 15.20 -10.79
N GLU A 55 13.74 16.22 -11.58
CA GLU A 55 14.78 17.11 -12.13
C GLU A 55 15.39 18.04 -11.08
N ARG A 56 14.54 18.59 -10.19
CA ARG A 56 14.94 19.60 -9.21
C ARG A 56 15.52 19.00 -7.93
N GLY A 57 14.90 17.98 -7.38
CA GLY A 57 15.13 17.44 -6.04
C GLY A 57 14.66 18.38 -4.92
N ILE A 58 14.93 17.99 -3.69
CA ILE A 58 14.69 18.81 -2.49
C ILE A 58 15.91 19.68 -2.18
N LYS A 59 15.67 20.83 -1.52
CA LYS A 59 16.73 21.73 -1.04
C LYS A 59 16.69 21.83 0.49
N GLU A 60 17.76 22.30 1.06
CA GLU A 60 17.92 22.43 2.51
C GLU A 60 16.77 23.25 3.18
N GLY A 61 16.15 22.63 4.17
CA GLY A 61 15.06 23.19 4.95
C GLY A 61 13.68 23.12 4.28
N GLU A 62 13.56 22.55 3.08
CA GLU A 62 12.26 22.33 2.44
C GLU A 62 11.58 21.09 3.04
N HIS A 63 10.36 21.28 3.55
CA HIS A 63 9.52 20.22 4.11
C HIS A 63 8.09 20.22 3.56
N ILE A 64 7.68 21.31 2.86
CA ILE A 64 6.32 21.49 2.33
C ILE A 64 6.41 21.73 0.84
N PHE A 65 5.70 20.93 0.03
CA PHE A 65 5.83 20.91 -1.42
C PHE A 65 4.47 21.04 -2.09
N PHE A 66 4.39 21.87 -3.13
CA PHE A 66 3.20 21.99 -3.95
C PHE A 66 3.34 21.16 -5.22
N TYR A 67 2.42 20.21 -5.42
CA TYR A 67 2.29 19.40 -6.63
C TYR A 67 0.95 19.63 -7.35
N ASP A 68 0.86 19.13 -8.56
CA ASP A 68 -0.33 19.20 -9.39
C ASP A 68 -1.43 18.20 -8.95
N ASP A 69 -2.44 18.06 -9.78
CA ASP A 69 -3.61 17.22 -9.50
C ASP A 69 -3.35 15.72 -9.68
N HIS A 70 -2.21 15.33 -10.22
CA HIS A 70 -1.82 13.93 -10.26
C HIS A 70 -1.41 13.44 -8.87
N GLU A 71 -0.74 14.29 -8.09
CA GLU A 71 -0.24 13.96 -6.76
C GLU A 71 -1.18 14.45 -5.63
N ASN A 72 -1.80 15.63 -5.76
CA ASN A 72 -2.53 16.25 -4.65
C ASN A 72 -4.01 16.60 -4.97
N TRP A 73 -4.68 15.70 -5.70
CA TRP A 73 -6.12 15.77 -5.92
C TRP A 73 -6.78 14.42 -5.76
N TRP A 74 -7.76 14.34 -4.88
CA TRP A 74 -8.55 13.13 -4.70
C TRP A 74 -9.89 13.20 -5.44
N SER A 75 -10.16 12.20 -6.26
CA SER A 75 -11.47 11.87 -6.82
C SER A 75 -11.53 10.37 -7.14
N ARG A 76 -12.73 9.82 -7.34
CA ARG A 76 -12.86 8.41 -7.78
C ARG A 76 -12.29 8.14 -9.18
N GLY A 77 -12.01 9.18 -9.93
CA GLY A 77 -11.45 9.10 -11.28
C GLY A 77 -9.95 9.39 -11.36
N GLY A 78 -9.30 9.70 -10.26
CA GLY A 78 -7.93 10.21 -10.21
C GLY A 78 -7.90 11.75 -10.27
N GLY A 79 -7.17 12.36 -11.17
CA GLY A 79 -6.97 13.81 -11.26
C GLY A 79 -8.25 14.66 -11.49
N VAL A 80 -8.07 15.96 -11.60
CA VAL A 80 -9.17 16.93 -11.77
C VAL A 80 -9.99 16.64 -13.03
N GLU A 81 -9.34 16.38 -14.16
CA GLU A 81 -10.04 16.13 -15.43
C GLU A 81 -10.90 14.87 -15.46
N THR A 82 -10.49 13.86 -14.72
CA THR A 82 -11.14 12.55 -14.69
C THR A 82 -12.15 12.41 -13.56
N THR A 83 -12.32 13.44 -12.74
CA THR A 83 -13.33 13.47 -11.67
C THR A 83 -14.73 13.21 -12.26
N PRO A 84 -15.50 12.21 -11.78
CA PRO A 84 -16.83 11.92 -12.28
C PRO A 84 -17.81 13.07 -11.97
N ILE A 85 -18.76 13.30 -12.89
CA ILE A 85 -19.80 14.31 -12.71
C ILE A 85 -20.66 13.98 -11.49
N GLY A 86 -20.89 15.00 -10.64
CA GLY A 86 -21.69 14.87 -9.42
C GLY A 86 -20.96 14.32 -8.20
N ASP A 87 -19.74 13.77 -8.37
CA ASP A 87 -18.96 13.21 -7.27
C ASP A 87 -18.31 14.29 -6.39
N PRO A 88 -18.21 14.04 -5.07
CA PRO A 88 -17.37 14.83 -4.20
C PRO A 88 -15.89 14.60 -4.54
N CYS A 89 -15.11 15.66 -4.45
CA CYS A 89 -13.70 15.67 -4.74
C CYS A 89 -13.01 16.85 -4.04
N GLY A 90 -11.70 16.90 -4.11
CA GLY A 90 -10.97 18.04 -3.60
C GLY A 90 -9.47 17.83 -3.54
N PRO A 91 -8.73 18.89 -3.19
CA PRO A 91 -7.30 18.77 -2.94
C PRO A 91 -7.03 17.84 -1.77
N ASP A 92 -5.83 17.32 -1.73
CA ASP A 92 -5.33 16.58 -0.58
C ASP A 92 -3.94 17.08 -0.15
N SER A 93 -3.52 16.59 1.00
CA SER A 93 -2.21 16.84 1.58
C SER A 93 -1.67 15.53 2.13
N GLU A 94 -0.59 15.07 1.56
CA GLU A 94 0.02 13.81 1.93
C GLU A 94 1.18 14.01 2.89
N VAL A 95 1.45 13.01 3.70
CA VAL A 95 2.54 12.99 4.67
C VAL A 95 3.49 11.87 4.31
N PHE A 96 4.74 12.21 4.07
CA PHE A 96 5.81 11.30 3.71
C PHE A 96 6.86 11.20 4.82
N TYR A 97 7.43 10.01 4.95
CA TYR A 97 8.58 9.76 5.82
C TYR A 97 9.83 9.52 4.98
N ASP A 98 10.93 10.20 5.35
CA ASP A 98 12.26 10.09 4.70
C ASP A 98 13.10 9.00 5.38
N PHE A 99 13.41 7.93 4.65
CA PHE A 99 14.28 6.84 5.11
C PHE A 99 15.77 7.10 4.89
N GLY A 100 16.13 8.21 4.23
CA GLY A 100 17.50 8.64 4.00
C GLY A 100 17.91 8.61 2.53
N GLU A 101 18.94 9.42 2.22
CA GLU A 101 19.40 9.63 0.85
C GLU A 101 19.95 8.35 0.19
N ASP A 102 20.50 7.44 0.98
CA ASP A 102 21.05 6.16 0.52
C ASP A 102 19.98 5.21 -0.05
N LYS A 103 18.69 5.53 0.10
CA LYS A 103 17.58 4.73 -0.42
C LYS A 103 17.12 5.16 -1.82
N GLN A 104 17.64 6.28 -2.36
CA GLN A 104 17.27 6.75 -3.70
C GLN A 104 18.19 6.18 -4.76
N ASP A 105 17.63 5.50 -5.75
CA ASP A 105 18.30 5.22 -7.01
C ASP A 105 18.09 6.39 -7.98
N VAL A 106 19.06 7.30 -8.02
CA VAL A 106 18.99 8.51 -8.85
C VAL A 106 19.04 8.18 -10.35
N ALA A 107 19.65 7.08 -10.73
CA ALA A 107 19.72 6.68 -12.14
C ALA A 107 18.36 6.20 -12.66
N GLU A 108 17.57 5.56 -11.81
CA GLU A 108 16.26 5.04 -12.16
C GLU A 108 15.14 6.08 -11.93
N TYR A 109 15.15 6.79 -10.79
CA TYR A 109 14.03 7.63 -10.35
C TYR A 109 14.33 9.14 -10.32
N GLY A 110 15.52 9.56 -10.74
CA GLY A 110 15.93 10.98 -10.64
C GLY A 110 16.24 11.42 -9.21
N LYS A 111 16.36 12.74 -9.00
CA LYS A 111 16.64 13.30 -7.68
C LYS A 111 15.46 13.06 -6.74
N SER A 112 15.76 12.83 -5.46
CA SER A 112 14.73 12.57 -4.44
C SER A 112 13.79 13.75 -4.22
N HIS A 113 12.49 13.47 -4.15
CA HIS A 113 11.44 14.37 -3.71
C HIS A 113 10.27 13.54 -3.13
N PRO A 114 9.34 14.12 -2.32
CA PRO A 114 8.31 13.31 -1.66
C PRO A 114 7.48 12.41 -2.60
N ALA A 115 7.06 12.90 -3.75
CA ALA A 115 6.29 12.15 -4.75
C ALA A 115 7.17 11.30 -5.70
N SER A 116 8.41 10.94 -5.33
CA SER A 116 9.27 10.07 -6.15
C SER A 116 8.96 8.59 -5.90
N ASP A 117 9.02 7.78 -6.96
CA ASP A 117 8.84 6.33 -6.89
C ASP A 117 9.98 5.58 -6.17
N GLY A 118 11.03 6.28 -5.77
CA GLY A 118 12.18 5.71 -5.07
C GLY A 118 11.86 5.24 -3.66
N ALA A 119 12.75 4.45 -3.07
CA ALA A 119 12.57 3.91 -1.71
C ALA A 119 12.89 4.91 -0.58
N ARG A 120 13.31 6.14 -0.92
CA ARG A 120 13.64 7.17 0.08
C ARG A 120 12.40 7.66 0.82
N PHE A 121 11.35 8.01 0.09
CA PHE A 121 10.11 8.54 0.66
C PHE A 121 9.00 7.50 0.64
N MET A 122 8.24 7.44 1.73
CA MET A 122 7.04 6.61 1.81
C MET A 122 5.89 7.46 2.35
N GLU A 123 4.81 7.55 1.59
CA GLU A 123 3.57 8.13 2.07
C GLU A 123 3.05 7.31 3.25
N ILE A 124 2.85 7.97 4.39
CA ILE A 124 2.35 7.36 5.63
C ILE A 124 0.94 7.81 5.99
N GLY A 125 0.43 8.86 5.35
CA GLY A 125 -0.92 9.36 5.55
C GLY A 125 -1.31 10.40 4.52
N ASN A 126 -2.61 10.50 4.25
CA ASN A 126 -3.19 11.45 3.32
C ASN A 126 -4.44 12.10 3.94
N GLN A 127 -4.52 13.42 3.92
CA GLN A 127 -5.68 14.22 4.32
C GLN A 127 -6.40 14.72 3.07
N VAL A 128 -7.58 14.16 2.80
CA VAL A 128 -8.42 14.53 1.65
C VAL A 128 -9.43 15.59 2.07
N PHE A 129 -9.39 16.75 1.43
CA PHE A 129 -10.29 17.87 1.69
C PHE A 129 -11.44 17.89 0.68
N MET A 130 -12.47 17.06 0.92
CA MET A 130 -13.66 16.99 0.06
C MET A 130 -14.47 18.26 0.16
N GLN A 131 -14.21 19.22 -0.73
CA GLN A 131 -14.86 20.53 -0.71
C GLN A 131 -15.49 20.95 -2.04
N TYR A 132 -15.32 20.14 -3.09
CA TYR A 132 -15.87 20.42 -4.42
C TYR A 132 -16.70 19.24 -4.94
N LYS A 133 -17.52 19.51 -5.96
CA LYS A 133 -18.11 18.52 -6.86
C LYS A 133 -17.96 18.98 -8.31
N ARG A 134 -17.83 18.05 -9.25
CA ARG A 134 -17.83 18.35 -10.67
C ARG A 134 -19.25 18.51 -11.18
N ASN A 135 -19.53 19.61 -11.90
CA ASN A 135 -20.81 19.89 -12.52
C ASN A 135 -20.92 19.24 -13.92
N GLU A 136 -22.15 19.21 -14.49
CA GLU A 136 -22.41 18.65 -15.83
C GLU A 136 -21.66 19.37 -16.95
N ASP A 137 -21.42 20.68 -16.81
CA ASP A 137 -20.63 21.49 -17.73
C ASP A 137 -19.12 21.34 -17.61
N GLY A 138 -18.66 20.47 -16.69
CA GLY A 138 -17.26 20.23 -16.40
C GLY A 138 -16.61 21.22 -15.43
N SER A 139 -17.32 22.26 -14.99
CA SER A 139 -16.86 23.17 -13.94
C SER A 139 -16.93 22.52 -12.55
N PHE A 140 -16.34 23.19 -11.56
CA PHE A 140 -16.40 22.75 -10.16
C PHE A 140 -17.16 23.76 -9.32
N SER A 141 -18.00 23.28 -8.41
CA SER A 141 -18.67 24.09 -7.40
C SER A 141 -18.36 23.59 -6.01
N GLU A 142 -18.29 24.52 -5.04
CA GLU A 142 -18.07 24.12 -3.64
C GLU A 142 -19.24 23.30 -3.10
N LEU A 143 -18.92 22.31 -2.26
CA LEU A 143 -19.91 21.58 -1.50
C LEU A 143 -20.49 22.45 -0.39
N LYS A 144 -21.80 22.32 -0.14
CA LYS A 144 -22.47 22.98 0.98
C LYS A 144 -21.87 22.58 2.34
N HIS A 145 -21.47 21.33 2.47
CA HIS A 145 -20.81 20.78 3.64
C HIS A 145 -19.47 20.19 3.21
N LYS A 146 -18.39 20.79 3.70
CA LYS A 146 -17.03 20.32 3.45
C LYS A 146 -16.69 19.22 4.44
N ASN A 147 -15.95 18.21 3.99
CA ASN A 147 -15.50 17.09 4.81
C ASN A 147 -14.00 16.92 4.68
N ILE A 148 -13.39 16.38 5.74
CA ILE A 148 -12.02 15.92 5.73
C ILE A 148 -12.07 14.40 5.93
N ASP A 149 -11.40 13.67 5.05
CA ASP A 149 -11.17 12.24 5.21
C ASP A 149 -9.66 12.02 5.40
N PHE A 150 -9.32 11.13 6.33
CA PHE A 150 -7.92 10.81 6.60
C PHE A 150 -7.68 9.32 6.37
N GLY A 151 -6.72 9.04 5.49
CA GLY A 151 -6.17 7.71 5.29
C GLY A 151 -4.76 7.61 5.85
N GLY A 152 -4.52 6.65 6.75
CA GLY A 152 -3.18 6.37 7.28
C GLY A 152 -2.82 4.91 7.10
N GLY A 153 -1.64 4.65 6.55
CA GLY A 153 -1.12 3.29 6.37
C GLY A 153 -0.56 2.76 7.67
N LEU A 154 -1.31 1.93 8.43
CA LEU A 154 -0.83 1.38 9.71
C LEU A 154 0.55 0.71 9.57
N GLU A 155 0.73 -0.10 8.54
CA GLU A 155 1.99 -0.78 8.24
C GLU A 155 3.10 0.19 7.87
N ARG A 156 2.78 1.24 7.11
CA ARG A 156 3.73 2.29 6.71
C ARG A 156 4.14 3.15 7.91
N ILE A 157 3.20 3.52 8.76
CA ILE A 157 3.48 4.24 10.02
C ILE A 157 4.35 3.39 10.94
N ALA A 158 4.08 2.09 11.06
CA ALA A 158 4.89 1.17 11.86
C ALA A 158 6.31 1.03 11.27
N ALA A 159 6.45 0.98 9.94
CA ALA A 159 7.74 0.95 9.26
C ALA A 159 8.54 2.25 9.51
N ALA A 160 7.89 3.41 9.43
CA ALA A 160 8.50 4.70 9.77
C ALA A 160 8.97 4.73 11.25
N ALA A 161 8.16 4.20 12.17
CA ALA A 161 8.50 4.17 13.61
C ALA A 161 9.74 3.32 13.92
N ILE A 162 10.01 2.27 13.16
CA ILE A 162 11.23 1.44 13.27
C ILE A 162 12.33 1.87 12.30
N ASN A 163 12.13 2.94 11.55
CA ASN A 163 13.03 3.45 10.51
C ASN A 163 13.46 2.39 9.48
N SER A 164 12.51 1.54 9.06
CA SER A 164 12.70 0.56 7.99
C SER A 164 11.75 0.85 6.83
N PHE A 165 12.27 1.03 5.61
CA PHE A 165 11.42 1.19 4.42
C PHE A 165 10.70 -0.10 4.01
N ASP A 166 11.06 -1.24 4.62
CA ASP A 166 10.43 -2.52 4.38
C ASP A 166 9.35 -2.81 5.43
N VAL A 167 8.09 -2.68 5.04
CA VAL A 167 6.94 -2.95 5.93
C VAL A 167 6.92 -4.40 6.44
N PHE A 168 7.58 -5.33 5.75
CA PHE A 168 7.68 -6.74 6.17
C PHE A 168 8.66 -6.97 7.32
N GLU A 169 9.43 -5.95 7.72
CA GLU A 169 10.23 -5.97 8.95
C GLU A 169 9.43 -5.55 10.20
N THR A 170 8.22 -5.04 10.04
CA THR A 170 7.33 -4.69 11.15
C THR A 170 6.87 -5.92 11.94
N SER A 171 6.43 -5.71 13.18
CA SER A 171 5.92 -6.78 14.04
C SER A 171 4.71 -7.54 13.45
N MET A 172 3.99 -6.92 12.53
CA MET A 172 2.85 -7.55 11.84
C MET A 172 3.27 -8.62 10.84
N PHE A 173 4.41 -8.46 10.18
CA PHE A 173 4.85 -9.36 9.12
C PHE A 173 6.11 -10.16 9.46
N LYS A 174 7.02 -9.61 10.26
CA LYS A 174 8.30 -10.24 10.59
C LYS A 174 8.17 -11.69 11.10
N PRO A 175 7.21 -12.02 11.98
CA PRO A 175 7.03 -13.42 12.41
C PRO A 175 6.64 -14.36 11.27
N LEU A 176 5.88 -13.85 10.26
CA LEU A 176 5.48 -14.62 9.08
C LEU A 176 6.68 -14.89 8.18
N ILE A 177 7.49 -13.84 7.94
CA ILE A 177 8.72 -13.95 7.15
C ILE A 177 9.69 -14.94 7.80
N GLN A 178 9.93 -14.83 9.11
CA GLN A 178 10.80 -15.76 9.86
C GLN A 178 10.30 -17.22 9.75
N LYS A 179 8.99 -17.43 9.85
CA LYS A 179 8.42 -18.77 9.69
C LYS A 179 8.59 -19.30 8.26
N LEU A 180 8.47 -18.43 7.25
CA LEU A 180 8.71 -18.81 5.86
C LEU A 180 10.18 -19.15 5.60
N GLU A 181 11.13 -18.42 6.21
CA GLU A 181 12.55 -18.78 6.17
C GLU A 181 12.81 -20.15 6.80
N GLU A 182 12.21 -20.41 7.98
CA GLU A 182 12.33 -21.68 8.70
C GLU A 182 11.82 -22.86 7.87
N ILE A 183 10.62 -22.73 7.30
CA ILE A 183 9.96 -23.83 6.54
C ILE A 183 10.66 -24.09 5.20
N SER A 184 11.12 -23.01 4.51
CA SER A 184 11.73 -23.12 3.18
C SER A 184 13.23 -23.38 3.21
N GLY A 185 13.91 -23.06 4.32
CA GLY A 185 15.37 -23.02 4.43
C GLY A 185 16.02 -21.88 3.60
N LYS A 186 15.22 -20.94 3.06
CA LYS A 186 15.68 -19.84 2.21
C LYS A 186 15.69 -18.53 2.97
N ARG A 187 16.59 -17.61 2.59
CA ARG A 187 16.69 -16.28 3.20
C ARG A 187 15.74 -15.28 2.55
N TYR A 188 15.11 -14.46 3.35
CA TYR A 188 14.18 -13.40 2.91
C TYR A 188 14.83 -12.44 1.90
N LYS A 189 16.05 -11.97 2.16
CA LYS A 189 16.77 -11.02 1.31
C LYS A 189 16.95 -11.50 -0.15
N GLU A 190 17.01 -12.81 -0.35
CA GLU A 190 17.17 -13.44 -1.66
C GLU A 190 15.84 -13.81 -2.31
N ASN A 191 14.75 -13.82 -1.53
CA ASN A 191 13.43 -14.31 -1.94
C ASN A 191 12.30 -13.33 -1.56
N THR A 192 12.59 -12.02 -1.53
CA THR A 192 11.69 -10.98 -1.04
C THR A 192 10.32 -11.02 -1.70
N SER A 193 10.26 -11.07 -3.05
CA SER A 193 9.01 -11.06 -3.80
C SER A 193 8.07 -12.21 -3.40
N ASP A 194 8.58 -13.44 -3.34
CA ASP A 194 7.75 -14.59 -3.06
C ASP A 194 7.29 -14.61 -1.60
N MET A 195 8.17 -14.29 -0.63
CA MET A 195 7.82 -14.25 0.79
C MET A 195 6.86 -13.11 1.12
N ARG A 196 7.02 -11.92 0.51
CA ARG A 196 6.10 -10.80 0.67
C ARG A 196 4.70 -11.13 0.16
N ILE A 197 4.59 -11.73 -1.04
CA ILE A 197 3.31 -12.15 -1.60
C ILE A 197 2.63 -13.19 -0.69
N ILE A 198 3.36 -14.15 -0.14
CA ILE A 198 2.79 -15.15 0.77
C ILE A 198 2.26 -14.46 2.03
N ALA A 199 3.07 -13.64 2.70
CA ALA A 199 2.70 -13.00 3.96
C ALA A 199 1.50 -12.05 3.79
N ASP A 200 1.53 -11.20 2.76
CA ASP A 200 0.45 -10.25 2.44
C ASP A 200 -0.85 -10.99 2.10
N HIS A 201 -0.79 -11.94 1.17
CA HIS A 201 -1.98 -12.64 0.70
C HIS A 201 -2.63 -13.52 1.77
N LEU A 202 -1.82 -14.17 2.62
CA LEU A 202 -2.38 -14.98 3.71
C LEU A 202 -2.98 -14.13 4.82
N ARG A 203 -2.40 -12.95 5.12
CA ARG A 203 -3.01 -11.99 6.03
C ARG A 203 -4.36 -11.49 5.50
N GLY A 204 -4.43 -11.08 4.25
CA GLY A 204 -5.68 -10.68 3.60
C GLY A 204 -6.70 -11.83 3.57
N ALA A 205 -6.27 -13.04 3.25
CA ALA A 205 -7.14 -14.23 3.23
C ALA A 205 -7.68 -14.56 4.63
N TYR A 206 -6.85 -14.45 5.68
CA TYR A 206 -7.28 -14.62 7.06
C TYR A 206 -8.39 -13.64 7.43
N LEU A 207 -8.17 -12.33 7.22
CA LEU A 207 -9.14 -11.29 7.58
C LEU A 207 -10.47 -11.44 6.85
N LEU A 208 -10.43 -11.73 5.54
CA LEU A 208 -11.65 -11.98 4.77
C LEU A 208 -12.41 -13.22 5.26
N SER A 209 -11.67 -14.30 5.57
CA SER A 209 -12.30 -15.53 6.08
C SER A 209 -12.83 -15.36 7.50
N ALA A 210 -12.16 -14.57 8.34
CA ALA A 210 -12.61 -14.27 9.70
C ALA A 210 -13.90 -13.44 9.73
N GLN A 211 -14.24 -12.77 8.63
CA GLN A 211 -15.51 -12.10 8.40
C GLN A 211 -16.58 -13.00 7.72
N GLY A 212 -16.34 -14.31 7.66
CA GLY A 212 -17.27 -15.29 7.11
C GLY A 212 -17.19 -15.53 5.61
N LEU A 213 -16.21 -14.90 4.91
CA LEU A 213 -16.05 -15.16 3.48
C LEU A 213 -15.40 -16.52 3.23
N VAL A 214 -15.99 -17.30 2.33
CA VAL A 214 -15.45 -18.61 1.93
C VAL A 214 -14.94 -18.61 0.48
N PRO A 215 -13.86 -19.35 0.17
CA PRO A 215 -13.34 -19.45 -1.19
C PRO A 215 -14.39 -20.01 -2.14
N SER A 216 -14.62 -19.34 -3.28
CA SER A 216 -15.62 -19.78 -4.27
C SER A 216 -15.16 -19.42 -5.69
N ASN A 217 -16.00 -19.72 -6.71
CA ASN A 217 -15.73 -19.37 -8.11
C ASN A 217 -16.36 -18.02 -8.52
N ARG A 218 -16.97 -17.28 -7.59
CA ARG A 218 -17.74 -16.06 -7.91
C ARG A 218 -17.43 -14.92 -6.94
N LYS A 219 -17.53 -13.69 -7.43
CA LYS A 219 -17.47 -12.44 -6.64
C LYS A 219 -16.26 -12.40 -5.67
N GLN A 220 -16.49 -11.96 -4.43
CA GLN A 220 -15.45 -11.83 -3.40
C GLN A 220 -14.80 -13.17 -3.03
N GLY A 221 -15.57 -14.28 -3.04
CA GLY A 221 -15.02 -15.62 -2.78
C GLY A 221 -14.01 -16.07 -3.83
N TYR A 222 -14.15 -15.60 -5.08
CA TYR A 222 -13.13 -15.83 -6.12
C TYR A 222 -11.84 -15.02 -5.84
N ALA A 223 -11.97 -13.78 -5.38
CA ALA A 223 -10.81 -12.98 -4.98
C ALA A 223 -10.06 -13.66 -3.82
N LEU A 224 -10.76 -14.09 -2.78
CA LEU A 224 -10.19 -14.85 -1.67
C LEU A 224 -9.46 -16.11 -2.15
N ARG A 225 -10.10 -16.91 -3.02
CA ARG A 225 -9.49 -18.11 -3.59
C ARG A 225 -8.20 -17.78 -4.35
N ARG A 226 -8.17 -16.69 -5.12
CA ARG A 226 -6.97 -16.24 -5.83
C ARG A 226 -5.83 -15.89 -4.88
N LEU A 227 -6.10 -15.18 -3.79
CA LEU A 227 -5.07 -14.85 -2.79
C LEU A 227 -4.43 -16.12 -2.23
N ILE A 228 -5.25 -17.06 -1.77
CA ILE A 228 -4.78 -18.34 -1.19
C ILE A 228 -3.93 -19.11 -2.22
N ARG A 229 -4.45 -19.30 -3.43
CA ARG A 229 -3.75 -20.08 -4.47
C ARG A 229 -2.46 -19.43 -4.92
N ARG A 230 -2.41 -18.09 -5.00
CA ARG A 230 -1.19 -17.38 -5.34
C ARG A 230 -0.13 -17.51 -4.24
N ALA A 231 -0.52 -17.46 -2.98
CA ALA A 231 0.38 -17.72 -1.86
C ALA A 231 0.95 -19.15 -1.91
N ILE A 232 0.12 -20.17 -2.19
CA ILE A 232 0.55 -21.56 -2.32
C ILE A 232 1.53 -21.75 -3.51
N LEU A 233 1.25 -21.12 -4.64
CA LEU A 233 2.14 -21.16 -5.81
C LEU A 233 3.51 -20.53 -5.49
N LYS A 234 3.52 -19.42 -4.77
CA LYS A 234 4.74 -18.76 -4.34
C LYS A 234 5.51 -19.59 -3.29
N ALA A 235 4.79 -20.27 -2.41
CA ALA A 235 5.40 -21.23 -1.48
C ALA A 235 6.08 -22.39 -2.21
N GLN A 236 5.49 -22.87 -3.32
CA GLN A 236 6.13 -23.90 -4.14
C GLN A 236 7.43 -23.41 -4.81
N ASN A 237 7.49 -22.15 -5.27
CA ASN A 237 8.73 -21.55 -5.77
C ASN A 237 9.84 -21.54 -4.70
N LEU A 238 9.45 -21.40 -3.44
CA LEU A 238 10.36 -21.49 -2.30
C LEU A 238 10.73 -22.93 -1.92
N GLY A 239 10.19 -23.94 -2.59
CA GLY A 239 10.41 -25.37 -2.27
C GLY A 239 9.52 -25.89 -1.14
N ILE A 240 8.49 -25.16 -0.74
CA ILE A 240 7.52 -25.60 0.28
C ILE A 240 6.45 -26.47 -0.41
N GLU A 241 6.70 -27.78 -0.48
CA GLU A 241 5.83 -28.72 -1.16
C GLU A 241 4.69 -29.26 -0.29
N GLN A 242 4.83 -29.20 1.03
CA GLN A 242 3.85 -29.67 2.02
C GLN A 242 2.87 -28.58 2.42
N ASP A 243 1.77 -28.96 3.08
CA ASP A 243 0.82 -28.04 3.66
C ASP A 243 1.50 -27.19 4.73
N PHE A 244 1.34 -25.86 4.67
CA PHE A 244 2.04 -24.95 5.56
C PHE A 244 1.12 -23.89 6.20
N LEU A 245 -0.12 -23.73 5.72
CA LEU A 245 -1.04 -22.73 6.24
C LEU A 245 -1.31 -22.94 7.73
N ALA A 246 -1.36 -24.16 8.21
CA ALA A 246 -1.50 -24.49 9.64
C ALA A 246 -0.38 -23.93 10.51
N GLN A 247 0.78 -23.62 9.94
CA GLN A 247 1.91 -23.03 10.67
C GLN A 247 1.92 -21.49 10.57
N ILE A 248 1.35 -20.91 9.51
CA ILE A 248 1.35 -19.46 9.27
C ILE A 248 0.11 -18.79 9.88
N ILE A 249 -1.08 -19.36 9.71
CA ILE A 249 -2.35 -18.73 10.14
C ILE A 249 -2.41 -18.40 11.63
N PRO A 250 -1.93 -19.25 12.56
CA PRO A 250 -1.90 -18.89 13.99
C PRO A 250 -1.03 -17.66 14.30
N LEU A 251 0.05 -17.42 13.52
CA LEU A 251 0.89 -16.23 13.67
C LEU A 251 0.15 -14.96 13.23
N ILE A 252 -0.65 -15.06 12.17
CA ILE A 252 -1.51 -13.96 11.72
C ILE A 252 -2.59 -13.70 12.78
N GLU A 253 -3.28 -14.73 13.24
CA GLU A 253 -4.35 -14.62 14.23
C GLU A 253 -3.89 -13.90 15.50
N LYS A 254 -2.66 -14.18 15.96
CA LYS A 254 -2.08 -13.55 17.15
C LYS A 254 -2.07 -12.02 17.07
N ASN A 255 -1.92 -11.44 15.89
CA ASN A 255 -1.94 -9.97 15.69
C ASN A 255 -3.35 -9.35 15.88
N TYR A 256 -4.39 -10.18 15.93
CA TYR A 256 -5.79 -9.75 15.96
C TYR A 256 -6.57 -10.31 17.16
N THR A 257 -5.88 -10.87 18.16
CA THR A 257 -6.53 -11.46 19.34
C THR A 257 -7.33 -10.47 20.15
N ASP A 258 -6.91 -9.20 20.16
CA ASP A 258 -7.52 -8.14 20.94
C ASP A 258 -8.67 -7.43 20.19
N LEU A 259 -8.93 -7.80 18.93
CA LEU A 259 -10.05 -7.27 18.17
C LEU A 259 -11.37 -7.92 18.64
N SER A 260 -12.45 -7.12 18.61
CA SER A 260 -13.78 -7.57 18.95
C SER A 260 -14.23 -8.76 18.11
N ASP A 261 -14.90 -9.72 18.75
CA ASP A 261 -15.50 -10.87 18.06
C ASP A 261 -16.50 -10.45 16.96
N SER A 262 -17.16 -9.28 17.10
CA SER A 262 -18.00 -8.69 16.05
C SER A 262 -17.27 -8.38 14.75
N ILE A 263 -15.94 -8.24 14.80
CA ILE A 263 -15.11 -8.01 13.61
C ILE A 263 -14.60 -9.35 13.06
N LEU A 264 -14.40 -10.35 13.91
CA LEU A 264 -13.81 -11.65 13.57
C LEU A 264 -14.71 -12.81 14.03
N ASP A 265 -15.99 -12.76 13.66
CA ASP A 265 -17.05 -13.69 14.13
C ASP A 265 -16.73 -15.16 13.85
N THR A 266 -16.09 -15.45 12.73
CA THR A 266 -15.83 -16.83 12.29
C THR A 266 -14.37 -17.24 12.37
N ARG A 267 -13.53 -16.53 13.13
CA ARG A 267 -12.09 -16.81 13.17
C ARG A 267 -11.73 -18.25 13.53
N LYS A 268 -12.54 -18.94 14.35
CA LYS A 268 -12.34 -20.37 14.70
C LYS A 268 -12.47 -21.29 13.49
N GLU A 269 -13.19 -20.85 12.45
CA GLU A 269 -13.44 -21.61 11.24
C GLU A 269 -12.41 -21.32 10.14
N VAL A 270 -11.60 -20.26 10.31
CA VAL A 270 -10.66 -19.79 9.27
C VAL A 270 -9.66 -20.86 8.89
N LEU A 271 -8.96 -21.44 9.87
CA LEU A 271 -7.91 -22.43 9.59
C LEU A 271 -8.44 -23.65 8.84
N PRO A 272 -9.58 -24.29 9.23
CA PRO A 272 -10.17 -25.38 8.46
C PRO A 272 -10.54 -25.00 7.02
N VAL A 273 -11.07 -23.78 6.81
CA VAL A 273 -11.47 -23.28 5.48
C VAL A 273 -10.24 -23.11 4.58
N LEU A 274 -9.20 -22.44 5.07
CA LEU A 274 -7.99 -22.16 4.29
C LEU A 274 -7.21 -23.46 4.01
N THR A 275 -7.05 -24.35 4.99
CA THR A 275 -6.36 -25.63 4.82
C THR A 275 -7.06 -26.52 3.79
N ARG A 276 -8.41 -26.55 3.79
CA ARG A 276 -9.16 -27.31 2.77
C ARG A 276 -8.87 -26.78 1.37
N GLU A 277 -8.83 -25.47 1.16
CA GLU A 277 -8.51 -24.88 -0.16
C GLU A 277 -7.04 -25.15 -0.53
N GLU A 278 -6.10 -25.14 0.43
CA GLU A 278 -4.70 -25.50 0.20
C GLU A 278 -4.58 -26.93 -0.34
N GLN A 279 -5.16 -27.89 0.36
CA GLN A 279 -5.10 -29.31 -0.03
C GLN A 279 -5.74 -29.55 -1.40
N ALA A 280 -6.91 -28.94 -1.65
CA ALA A 280 -7.58 -29.06 -2.94
C ALA A 280 -6.73 -28.44 -4.08
N PHE A 281 -6.10 -27.31 -3.83
CA PHE A 281 -5.28 -26.65 -4.86
C PHE A 281 -3.97 -27.40 -5.10
N ARG A 282 -3.26 -27.86 -4.06
CA ARG A 282 -2.02 -28.66 -4.22
C ARG A 282 -2.25 -29.92 -5.03
N LYS A 283 -3.37 -30.62 -4.81
CA LYS A 283 -3.77 -31.78 -5.62
C LYS A 283 -3.95 -31.42 -7.09
N THR A 284 -4.59 -30.29 -7.36
CA THR A 284 -4.81 -29.80 -8.73
C THR A 284 -3.51 -29.39 -9.39
N LEU A 285 -2.65 -28.67 -8.67
CA LEU A 285 -1.36 -28.16 -9.14
C LEU A 285 -0.42 -29.32 -9.49
N LYS A 286 -0.31 -30.33 -8.60
CA LYS A 286 0.49 -31.53 -8.85
C LYS A 286 0.05 -32.28 -10.13
N ARG A 287 -1.26 -32.37 -10.34
CA ARG A 287 -1.83 -32.99 -11.55
C ARG A 287 -1.51 -32.16 -12.80
N GLY A 288 -1.68 -30.82 -12.73
CA GLY A 288 -1.37 -29.92 -13.85
C GLY A 288 0.11 -29.95 -14.23
N LEU A 289 1.01 -29.91 -13.25
CA LEU A 289 2.45 -30.01 -13.50
C LEU A 289 2.85 -31.33 -14.13
N LYS A 290 2.26 -32.45 -13.69
CA LYS A 290 2.51 -33.75 -14.29
C LYS A 290 2.08 -33.82 -15.77
N GLU A 291 0.93 -33.24 -16.09
CA GLU A 291 0.48 -33.16 -17.49
C GLU A 291 1.37 -32.20 -18.32
N LEU A 292 1.79 -31.08 -17.77
CA LEU A 292 2.73 -30.17 -18.43
C LEU A 292 4.08 -30.85 -18.75
N HIS A 293 4.62 -31.64 -17.81
CA HIS A 293 5.85 -32.43 -18.05
C HIS A 293 5.68 -33.42 -19.20
N LYS A 294 4.60 -34.16 -19.23
CA LYS A 294 4.31 -35.10 -20.34
C LYS A 294 4.23 -34.40 -21.70
N LEU A 295 3.56 -33.22 -21.75
CA LEU A 295 3.46 -32.43 -22.98
C LEU A 295 4.82 -31.91 -23.45
N ARG A 296 5.69 -31.50 -22.54
CA ARG A 296 7.07 -31.11 -22.87
C ARG A 296 7.91 -32.27 -23.40
N GLU A 297 7.82 -33.44 -22.77
CA GLU A 297 8.51 -34.65 -23.20
C GLU A 297 8.02 -35.13 -24.57
N SER A 298 6.75 -34.91 -24.93
CA SER A 298 6.19 -35.22 -26.24
C SER A 298 6.52 -34.21 -27.35
N GLY A 299 7.35 -33.17 -27.06
CA GLY A 299 7.80 -32.19 -28.06
C GLY A 299 6.77 -31.14 -28.43
N LEU A 300 5.63 -31.04 -27.72
CA LEU A 300 4.65 -29.99 -27.87
C LEU A 300 5.17 -28.73 -27.15
N THR A 301 5.83 -27.85 -27.89
CA THR A 301 6.13 -26.48 -27.44
C THR A 301 4.89 -25.62 -27.67
N GLY A 302 4.30 -25.11 -26.61
CA GLY A 302 3.20 -24.17 -26.74
C GLY A 302 3.62 -22.94 -27.56
N LYS A 303 2.79 -22.58 -28.54
CA LYS A 303 2.79 -21.27 -29.18
C LYS A 303 2.06 -20.27 -28.27
#